data_f7c5951522127395c7f37c152dbaf610
#
_entry.id   f7c5951522127395c7f37c152dbaf610
#
_cell.length_a   1.000
_cell.length_b   1.000
_cell.length_c   1.000
_cell.angle_alpha   90.00
_cell.angle_beta   90.00
_cell.angle_gamma   90.00
#
_symmetry.space_group_name_H-M   'P 1'
#
loop_
_entity.id
_entity.type
_entity.pdbx_description
1 polymer ?
#
loop_
_entity_poly.entity_id
_entity_poly.type
_entity_poly.pdbx_seq_one_letter_code
_entity_poly.pdbx_strand_id
1 'polypeptide(L)'
;MTVAATDIEISEEDQLRADMYNFLGLLLARPPSKAVLDKTAALTGDDSAMGEAINAMARVAKVTRVGAVENEFTALFIGLGRGELLPYTSFYLTGFLNEKPLAMLRKDMAGLRISRAPNIYEPEDNIASLLEMMAGMITGQFGEVTPLEAQAAFFNKHIGSWAEHFFSDLEGAKSSVFYAPVGSAGKAFLEIEREAFRMDAA
;
A
#
# COMPACT_ATOMS: atom_id res chain seq x y z
N MET A 1 -22.09 23.70 23.07
CA MET A 1 -20.88 23.13 23.69
C MET A 1 -20.01 22.62 22.57
N THR A 2 -18.96 23.36 22.24
CA THR A 2 -18.00 22.96 21.19
C THR A 2 -17.10 21.90 21.81
N VAL A 3 -17.22 20.66 21.37
CA VAL A 3 -16.26 19.60 21.73
C VAL A 3 -14.94 20.02 21.10
N ALA A 4 -13.94 20.31 21.93
CA ALA A 4 -12.60 20.56 21.48
C ALA A 4 -12.14 19.28 20.72
N ALA A 5 -11.73 19.42 19.47
CA ALA A 5 -11.00 18.38 18.78
C ALA A 5 -9.74 18.13 19.63
N THR A 6 -9.65 16.97 20.24
CA THR A 6 -8.43 16.51 20.89
C THR A 6 -7.43 16.33 19.74
N ASP A 7 -6.37 17.14 19.72
CA ASP A 7 -5.25 16.88 18.82
C ASP A 7 -4.73 15.48 19.17
N ILE A 8 -4.93 14.55 18.26
CA ILE A 8 -4.43 13.18 18.38
C ILE A 8 -2.93 13.29 18.14
N GLU A 9 -2.14 13.21 19.18
CA GLU A 9 -0.69 13.20 19.10
C GLU A 9 -0.25 11.81 18.59
N ILE A 10 0.06 11.73 17.29
CA ILE A 10 0.57 10.52 16.65
C ILE A 10 2.08 10.47 16.88
N SER A 11 2.63 9.32 17.27
CA SER A 11 4.08 9.15 17.45
C SER A 11 4.81 9.38 16.12
N GLU A 12 6.07 9.80 16.17
CA GLU A 12 6.90 9.96 14.97
C GLU A 12 7.02 8.63 14.19
N GLU A 13 7.13 7.53 14.92
CA GLU A 13 7.19 6.18 14.33
C GLU A 13 5.89 5.84 13.59
N ASP A 14 4.74 6.07 14.19
CA ASP A 14 3.44 5.84 13.54
C ASP A 14 3.24 6.76 12.34
N GLN A 15 3.72 8.01 12.40
CA GLN A 15 3.67 8.90 11.25
C GLN A 15 4.50 8.36 10.09
N LEU A 16 5.72 7.87 10.36
CA LEU A 16 6.58 7.26 9.33
C LEU A 16 5.95 6.00 8.73
N ARG A 17 5.31 5.15 9.56
CA ARG A 17 4.56 3.99 9.09
C ARG A 17 3.42 4.41 8.15
N ALA A 18 2.60 5.36 8.60
CA ALA A 18 1.48 5.87 7.79
C ALA A 18 1.95 6.51 6.48
N ASP A 19 3.04 7.27 6.50
CA ASP A 19 3.62 7.88 5.31
C ASP A 19 4.10 6.84 4.31
N MET A 20 4.69 5.73 4.78
CA MET A 20 5.12 4.63 3.90
C MET A 20 3.91 3.90 3.29
N TYR A 21 2.88 3.61 4.07
CA TYR A 21 1.63 3.05 3.56
C TYR A 21 1.01 3.95 2.49
N ASN A 22 0.90 5.25 2.75
CA ASN A 22 0.38 6.23 1.80
C ASN A 22 1.24 6.34 0.54
N PHE A 23 2.56 6.32 0.68
CA PHE A 23 3.48 6.41 -0.45
C PHE A 23 3.35 5.21 -1.39
N LEU A 24 3.38 3.99 -0.85
CA LEU A 24 3.16 2.78 -1.64
C LEU A 24 1.76 2.76 -2.25
N GLY A 25 0.73 3.11 -1.48
CA GLY A 25 -0.65 3.24 -1.95
C GLY A 25 -0.78 4.21 -3.13
N LEU A 26 -0.17 5.40 -3.02
CA LEU A 26 -0.15 6.40 -4.08
C LEU A 26 0.46 5.88 -5.38
N LEU A 27 1.59 5.17 -5.30
CA LEU A 27 2.28 4.62 -6.47
C LEU A 27 1.47 3.50 -7.15
N LEU A 28 0.69 2.74 -6.37
CA LEU A 28 -0.08 1.59 -6.86
C LEU A 28 -1.52 1.94 -7.26
N ALA A 29 -2.05 3.09 -6.81
CA ALA A 29 -3.41 3.54 -7.17
C ALA A 29 -3.49 4.09 -8.60
N ARG A 30 -2.42 4.70 -9.10
CA ARG A 30 -2.37 5.36 -10.41
C ARG A 30 -0.93 5.61 -10.85
N PRO A 31 -0.68 5.84 -12.14
CA PRO A 31 0.66 6.20 -12.61
C PRO A 31 1.16 7.45 -11.89
N PRO A 32 2.42 7.45 -11.40
CA PRO A 32 2.97 8.61 -10.72
C PRO A 32 3.12 9.81 -11.67
N SER A 33 2.66 10.96 -11.22
CA SER A 33 2.86 12.23 -11.91
C SER A 33 4.33 12.65 -11.90
N LYS A 34 4.69 13.66 -12.72
CA LYS A 34 6.04 14.26 -12.71
C LYS A 34 6.45 14.68 -11.28
N ALA A 35 5.55 15.30 -10.53
CA ALA A 35 5.82 15.74 -9.16
C ALA A 35 6.10 14.56 -8.21
N VAL A 36 5.41 13.45 -8.38
CA VAL A 36 5.65 12.21 -7.58
C VAL A 36 6.99 11.60 -7.98
N LEU A 37 7.31 11.50 -9.27
CA LEU A 37 8.62 11.03 -9.74
C LEU A 37 9.76 11.88 -9.20
N ASP A 38 9.62 13.22 -9.21
CA ASP A 38 10.65 14.13 -8.68
C ASP A 38 10.86 13.96 -7.17
N LYS A 39 9.78 13.81 -6.41
CA LYS A 39 9.85 13.51 -4.97
C LYS A 39 10.50 12.15 -4.72
N THR A 40 10.13 11.12 -5.48
CA THR A 40 10.73 9.78 -5.37
C THR A 40 12.23 9.83 -5.70
N ALA A 41 12.62 10.59 -6.73
CA ALA A 41 14.03 10.77 -7.12
C ALA A 41 14.89 11.47 -6.07
N ALA A 42 14.29 12.21 -5.15
CA ALA A 42 14.96 12.90 -4.05
C ALA A 42 15.09 12.07 -2.77
N LEU A 43 14.46 10.88 -2.72
CA LEU A 43 14.55 10.00 -1.56
C LEU A 43 15.99 9.45 -1.40
N THR A 44 16.35 9.22 -0.14
CA THR A 44 17.60 8.57 0.24
C THR A 44 17.30 7.52 1.30
N GLY A 45 17.88 6.35 1.18
CA GLY A 45 17.81 5.26 2.15
C GLY A 45 19.18 4.96 2.73
N ASP A 46 19.19 4.23 3.83
CA ASP A 46 20.37 3.67 4.48
C ASP A 46 20.81 2.32 3.85
N ASP A 47 21.66 1.56 4.55
CA ASP A 47 22.17 0.26 4.09
C ASP A 47 21.25 -0.92 4.48
N SER A 48 20.04 -0.64 5.01
CA SER A 48 19.02 -1.67 5.25
C SER A 48 18.36 -2.13 3.94
N ALA A 49 17.71 -3.29 3.95
CA ALA A 49 16.96 -3.78 2.78
C ALA A 49 15.90 -2.74 2.29
N MET A 50 15.26 -2.05 3.24
CA MET A 50 14.32 -0.96 2.93
C MET A 50 15.03 0.24 2.31
N GLY A 51 16.16 0.67 2.89
CA GLY A 51 16.95 1.79 2.39
C GLY A 51 17.55 1.50 1.01
N GLU A 52 18.01 0.30 0.75
CA GLU A 52 18.48 -0.13 -0.58
C GLU A 52 17.35 -0.07 -1.63
N ALA A 53 16.15 -0.52 -1.29
CA ALA A 53 14.98 -0.45 -2.16
C ALA A 53 14.58 1.00 -2.45
N ILE A 54 14.58 1.88 -1.44
CA ILE A 54 14.35 3.33 -1.61
C ILE A 54 15.41 3.95 -2.53
N ASN A 55 16.69 3.62 -2.33
CA ASN A 55 17.77 4.11 -3.19
C ASN A 55 17.61 3.61 -4.63
N ALA A 56 17.15 2.37 -4.82
CA ALA A 56 16.86 1.83 -6.15
C ALA A 56 15.70 2.57 -6.83
N MET A 57 14.58 2.80 -6.10
CA MET A 57 13.47 3.62 -6.60
C MET A 57 13.93 5.02 -7.01
N ALA A 58 14.71 5.69 -6.16
CA ALA A 58 15.21 7.03 -6.43
C ALA A 58 16.08 7.07 -7.71
N ARG A 59 16.95 6.07 -7.91
CA ARG A 59 17.77 5.96 -9.13
C ARG A 59 16.92 5.81 -10.38
N VAL A 60 15.91 4.95 -10.35
CA VAL A 60 15.03 4.71 -11.51
C VAL A 60 14.16 5.94 -11.76
N ALA A 61 13.59 6.55 -10.72
CA ALA A 61 12.75 7.74 -10.83
C ALA A 61 13.48 8.91 -11.52
N LYS A 62 14.79 9.09 -11.26
CA LYS A 62 15.62 10.15 -11.87
C LYS A 62 15.65 10.12 -13.40
N VAL A 63 15.53 8.93 -13.98
CA VAL A 63 15.63 8.72 -15.44
C VAL A 63 14.29 8.37 -16.09
N THR A 64 13.27 8.10 -15.28
CA THR A 64 11.94 7.70 -15.78
C THR A 64 11.16 8.91 -16.31
N ARG A 65 10.61 8.75 -17.52
CA ARG A 65 9.69 9.73 -18.12
C ARG A 65 8.25 9.40 -17.75
N VAL A 66 7.41 10.40 -17.56
CA VAL A 66 5.99 10.22 -17.21
C VAL A 66 5.28 9.26 -18.16
N GLY A 67 5.37 9.45 -19.46
CA GLY A 67 4.74 8.56 -20.43
C GLY A 67 5.28 7.11 -20.39
N ALA A 68 6.53 6.89 -19.97
CA ALA A 68 7.08 5.55 -19.83
C ALA A 68 6.45 4.82 -18.63
N VAL A 69 6.34 5.50 -17.47
CA VAL A 69 5.71 4.90 -16.29
C VAL A 69 4.20 4.74 -16.44
N GLU A 70 3.52 5.61 -17.19
CA GLU A 70 2.11 5.43 -17.54
C GLU A 70 1.89 4.17 -18.38
N ASN A 71 2.75 3.93 -19.37
CA ASN A 71 2.70 2.71 -20.19
C ASN A 71 3.01 1.45 -19.34
N GLU A 72 3.99 1.54 -18.45
CA GLU A 72 4.36 0.47 -17.53
C GLU A 72 3.19 0.13 -16.60
N PHE A 73 2.57 1.14 -15.96
CA PHE A 73 1.39 0.97 -15.12
C PHE A 73 0.24 0.30 -15.89
N THR A 74 0.00 0.76 -17.12
CA THR A 74 -1.04 0.19 -17.97
C THR A 74 -0.74 -1.28 -18.28
N ALA A 75 0.49 -1.63 -18.64
CA ALA A 75 0.87 -3.01 -18.92
C ALA A 75 0.75 -3.91 -17.68
N LEU A 76 1.19 -3.40 -16.52
CA LEU A 76 1.16 -4.16 -15.26
C LEU A 76 -0.26 -4.39 -14.74
N PHE A 77 -1.13 -3.37 -14.72
CA PHE A 77 -2.36 -3.40 -13.95
C PHE A 77 -3.66 -3.31 -14.76
N ILE A 78 -3.61 -2.79 -16.00
CA ILE A 78 -4.80 -2.56 -16.83
C ILE A 78 -4.84 -3.52 -18.02
N GLY A 79 -3.83 -3.50 -18.87
CA GLY A 79 -3.69 -4.35 -20.08
C GLY A 79 -4.79 -4.15 -21.13
N LEU A 80 -4.69 -4.88 -22.23
CA LEU A 80 -5.79 -5.05 -23.20
C LEU A 80 -6.65 -6.23 -22.75
N GLY A 81 -7.62 -5.94 -21.87
CA GLY A 81 -8.51 -6.92 -21.24
C GLY A 81 -8.03 -7.45 -19.88
N ARG A 82 -6.73 -7.52 -19.61
CA ARG A 82 -6.16 -7.88 -18.32
C ARG A 82 -4.72 -7.39 -18.22
N GLY A 83 -4.36 -6.77 -17.09
CA GLY A 83 -2.96 -6.46 -16.77
C GLY A 83 -2.12 -7.73 -16.50
N GLU A 84 -0.81 -7.57 -16.47
CA GLU A 84 0.11 -8.64 -16.10
C GLU A 84 -0.15 -9.12 -14.67
N LEU A 85 -0.51 -8.22 -13.76
CA LEU A 85 -0.84 -8.47 -12.36
C LEU A 85 -2.27 -8.03 -12.02
N LEU A 86 -2.92 -8.74 -11.11
CA LEU A 86 -4.22 -8.39 -10.54
C LEU A 86 -4.05 -8.16 -9.04
N PRO A 87 -3.88 -6.90 -8.59
CA PRO A 87 -3.46 -6.56 -7.22
C PRO A 87 -4.61 -6.63 -6.20
N TYR A 88 -5.32 -7.77 -6.12
CA TYR A 88 -6.51 -7.94 -5.28
C TYR A 88 -6.36 -9.13 -4.35
N THR A 89 -6.74 -8.96 -3.08
CA THR A 89 -6.77 -10.05 -2.10
C THR A 89 -7.58 -11.26 -2.60
N SER A 90 -8.76 -11.01 -3.16
CA SER A 90 -9.61 -12.08 -3.70
C SER A 90 -8.86 -12.91 -4.73
N PHE A 91 -8.17 -12.27 -5.66
CA PHE A 91 -7.44 -12.97 -6.72
C PHE A 91 -6.28 -13.79 -6.18
N TYR A 92 -5.44 -13.21 -5.31
CA TYR A 92 -4.28 -13.91 -4.75
C TYR A 92 -4.66 -15.09 -3.86
N LEU A 93 -5.77 -15.00 -3.12
CA LEU A 93 -6.18 -16.06 -2.21
C LEU A 93 -7.08 -17.13 -2.85
N THR A 94 -7.80 -16.81 -3.96
CA THR A 94 -8.79 -17.72 -4.52
C THR A 94 -8.63 -17.98 -6.02
N GLY A 95 -7.85 -17.18 -6.72
CA GLY A 95 -7.71 -17.18 -8.18
C GLY A 95 -8.82 -16.40 -8.91
N PHE A 96 -9.81 -15.84 -8.21
CA PHE A 96 -10.94 -15.12 -8.79
C PHE A 96 -11.14 -13.76 -8.11
N LEU A 97 -11.67 -12.78 -8.87
CA LEU A 97 -12.06 -11.47 -8.33
C LEU A 97 -13.42 -11.53 -7.64
N ASN A 98 -13.67 -10.57 -6.74
CA ASN A 98 -14.95 -10.36 -6.05
C ASN A 98 -15.42 -11.56 -5.18
N GLU A 99 -14.48 -12.31 -4.63
CA GLU A 99 -14.72 -13.50 -3.82
C GLU A 99 -14.85 -13.21 -2.31
N LYS A 100 -14.93 -14.26 -1.50
CA LYS A 100 -15.09 -14.20 -0.03
C LYS A 100 -14.16 -13.19 0.67
N PRO A 101 -12.85 -13.07 0.30
CA PRO A 101 -11.98 -12.08 0.94
C PRO A 101 -12.53 -10.65 0.88
N LEU A 102 -13.09 -10.23 -0.26
CA LEU A 102 -13.71 -8.91 -0.39
C LEU A 102 -14.93 -8.74 0.53
N ALA A 103 -15.78 -9.78 0.63
CA ALA A 103 -16.94 -9.72 1.53
C ALA A 103 -16.51 -9.63 3.02
N MET A 104 -15.44 -10.31 3.39
CA MET A 104 -14.85 -10.25 4.73
C MET A 104 -14.28 -8.84 5.00
N LEU A 105 -13.55 -8.28 4.04
CA LEU A 105 -13.01 -6.92 4.14
C LEU A 105 -14.13 -5.89 4.36
N ARG A 106 -15.20 -5.94 3.57
CA ARG A 106 -16.35 -5.02 3.70
C ARG A 106 -17.02 -5.09 5.06
N LYS A 107 -17.08 -6.28 5.66
CA LYS A 107 -17.58 -6.44 7.04
C LYS A 107 -16.67 -5.76 8.05
N ASP A 108 -15.36 -5.91 7.93
CA ASP A 108 -14.40 -5.32 8.84
C ASP A 108 -14.32 -3.79 8.65
N MET A 109 -14.37 -3.30 7.40
CA MET A 109 -14.50 -1.87 7.08
C MET A 109 -15.70 -1.22 7.78
N ALA A 110 -16.86 -1.87 7.75
CA ALA A 110 -18.05 -1.36 8.42
C ALA A 110 -17.84 -1.25 9.94
N GLY A 111 -17.16 -2.22 10.56
CA GLY A 111 -16.79 -2.18 11.98
C GLY A 111 -15.81 -1.06 12.33
N LEU A 112 -14.91 -0.74 11.42
CA LEU A 112 -13.90 0.31 11.54
C LEU A 112 -14.38 1.70 11.05
N ARG A 113 -15.64 1.83 10.66
CA ARG A 113 -16.23 3.05 10.08
C ARG A 113 -15.55 3.51 8.79
N ILE A 114 -14.90 2.59 8.09
CA ILE A 114 -14.29 2.85 6.79
C ILE A 114 -15.38 2.69 5.71
N SER A 115 -15.52 3.69 4.87
CA SER A 115 -16.46 3.64 3.75
C SER A 115 -15.75 3.95 2.44
N ARG A 116 -16.23 3.33 1.35
CA ARG A 116 -15.75 3.64 0.00
C ARG A 116 -16.01 5.13 -0.32
N ALA A 117 -15.02 5.78 -0.92
CA ALA A 117 -15.21 7.14 -1.42
C ALA A 117 -16.28 7.17 -2.54
N PRO A 118 -17.07 8.25 -2.65
CA PRO A 118 -18.04 8.42 -3.73
C PRO A 118 -17.35 8.32 -5.11
N ASN A 119 -18.01 7.66 -6.06
CA ASN A 119 -17.53 7.49 -7.44
C ASN A 119 -16.24 6.65 -7.61
N ILE A 120 -15.81 5.91 -6.60
CA ILE A 120 -14.77 4.89 -6.73
C ILE A 120 -15.46 3.54 -6.96
N TYR A 121 -15.16 2.91 -8.10
CA TYR A 121 -15.76 1.62 -8.51
C TYR A 121 -14.81 0.45 -8.33
N GLU A 122 -13.54 0.73 -8.05
CA GLU A 122 -12.53 -0.27 -7.78
C GLU A 122 -12.92 -1.12 -6.55
N PRO A 123 -12.82 -2.47 -6.60
CA PRO A 123 -13.01 -3.30 -5.41
C PRO A 123 -12.05 -2.90 -4.29
N GLU A 124 -12.56 -2.85 -3.06
CA GLU A 124 -11.83 -2.34 -1.90
C GLU A 124 -10.65 -3.22 -1.49
N ASP A 125 -10.62 -4.47 -1.94
CA ASP A 125 -9.51 -5.41 -1.71
C ASP A 125 -8.32 -5.25 -2.67
N ASN A 126 -8.28 -4.13 -3.43
CA ASN A 126 -7.10 -3.67 -4.15
C ASN A 126 -6.00 -3.29 -3.17
N ILE A 127 -4.74 -3.65 -3.48
CA ILE A 127 -3.60 -3.38 -2.59
C ILE A 127 -3.47 -1.89 -2.24
N ALA A 128 -3.64 -0.97 -3.21
CA ALA A 128 -3.54 0.45 -2.95
C ALA A 128 -4.58 0.91 -1.91
N SER A 129 -5.83 0.45 -2.04
CA SER A 129 -6.90 0.76 -1.08
C SER A 129 -6.62 0.20 0.31
N LEU A 130 -6.07 -1.02 0.41
CA LEU A 130 -5.71 -1.63 1.70
C LEU A 130 -4.58 -0.86 2.40
N LEU A 131 -3.59 -0.40 1.63
CA LEU A 131 -2.49 0.42 2.17
C LEU A 131 -3.02 1.79 2.65
N GLU A 132 -3.90 2.44 1.89
CA GLU A 132 -4.57 3.68 2.30
C GLU A 132 -5.42 3.49 3.58
N MET A 133 -6.13 2.36 3.69
CA MET A 133 -6.88 2.02 4.91
C MET A 133 -5.96 1.89 6.13
N MET A 134 -4.81 1.22 6.00
CA MET A 134 -3.83 1.12 7.10
C MET A 134 -3.33 2.49 7.52
N ALA A 135 -2.93 3.34 6.58
CA ALA A 135 -2.51 4.71 6.88
C ALA A 135 -3.60 5.49 7.62
N GLY A 136 -4.85 5.38 7.15
CA GLY A 136 -6.00 6.04 7.78
C GLY A 136 -6.32 5.52 9.18
N MET A 137 -6.12 4.23 9.45
CA MET A 137 -6.26 3.63 10.78
C MET A 137 -5.20 4.15 11.75
N ILE A 138 -3.96 4.25 11.30
CA ILE A 138 -2.83 4.77 12.08
C ILE A 138 -3.03 6.25 12.40
N THR A 139 -3.48 7.04 11.43
CA THR A 139 -3.61 8.51 11.59
C THR A 139 -4.94 8.97 12.17
N GLY A 140 -5.88 8.05 12.43
CA GLY A 140 -7.20 8.41 12.94
C GLY A 140 -8.12 9.06 11.89
N GLN A 141 -7.84 8.91 10.60
CA GLN A 141 -8.65 9.50 9.51
C GLN A 141 -10.12 9.06 9.54
N PHE A 142 -10.42 7.92 10.14
CA PHE A 142 -11.78 7.38 10.24
C PHE A 142 -12.49 7.73 11.55
N GLY A 143 -11.96 8.71 12.30
CA GLY A 143 -12.53 9.27 13.53
C GLY A 143 -11.57 9.24 14.72
N GLU A 144 -10.95 8.10 14.99
CA GLU A 144 -9.97 7.93 16.07
C GLU A 144 -8.79 7.07 15.57
N VAL A 145 -7.62 7.24 16.20
CA VAL A 145 -6.48 6.34 15.97
C VAL A 145 -6.91 4.92 16.34
N THR A 146 -6.80 4.01 15.41
CA THR A 146 -7.17 2.61 15.65
C THR A 146 -6.15 1.96 16.58
N PRO A 147 -6.56 1.26 17.65
CA PRO A 147 -5.63 0.56 18.53
C PRO A 147 -4.72 -0.42 17.76
N LEU A 148 -3.48 -0.54 18.22
CA LEU A 148 -2.44 -1.34 17.53
C LEU A 148 -2.87 -2.81 17.32
N GLU A 149 -3.55 -3.41 18.30
CA GLU A 149 -4.11 -4.75 18.17
C GLU A 149 -5.09 -4.88 16.98
N ALA A 150 -5.94 -3.87 16.77
CA ALA A 150 -6.88 -3.85 15.65
C ALA A 150 -6.18 -3.58 14.31
N GLN A 151 -5.12 -2.74 14.31
CA GLN A 151 -4.24 -2.57 13.14
C GLN A 151 -3.58 -3.92 12.77
N ALA A 152 -3.02 -4.63 13.76
CA ALA A 152 -2.40 -5.94 13.57
C ALA A 152 -3.41 -6.98 13.03
N ALA A 153 -4.61 -7.01 13.58
CA ALA A 153 -5.68 -7.91 13.11
C ALA A 153 -6.07 -7.62 11.65
N PHE A 154 -6.21 -6.34 11.28
CA PHE A 154 -6.51 -5.94 9.91
C PHE A 154 -5.35 -6.28 8.97
N PHE A 155 -4.12 -5.94 9.32
CA PHE A 155 -2.92 -6.25 8.55
C PHE A 155 -2.81 -7.75 8.28
N ASN A 156 -2.83 -8.57 9.33
CA ASN A 156 -2.67 -10.02 9.20
C ASN A 156 -3.74 -10.66 8.33
N LYS A 157 -4.98 -10.17 8.43
CA LYS A 157 -6.13 -10.73 7.72
C LYS A 157 -6.20 -10.30 6.26
N HIS A 158 -5.94 -9.03 5.96
CA HIS A 158 -6.24 -8.42 4.66
C HIS A 158 -5.01 -8.09 3.82
N ILE A 159 -3.82 -7.98 4.43
CA ILE A 159 -2.59 -7.61 3.74
C ILE A 159 -1.53 -8.70 3.89
N GLY A 160 -1.13 -9.03 5.10
CA GLY A 160 0.00 -9.89 5.41
C GLY A 160 -0.12 -11.33 4.88
N SER A 161 -1.34 -11.78 4.60
CA SER A 161 -1.60 -13.13 4.08
C SER A 161 -1.25 -13.32 2.59
N TRP A 162 -1.06 -12.24 1.82
CA TRP A 162 -0.88 -12.35 0.37
C TRP A 162 0.01 -11.27 -0.25
N ALA A 163 0.07 -10.07 0.32
CA ALA A 163 0.68 -8.91 -0.34
C ALA A 163 2.18 -9.08 -0.58
N GLU A 164 2.88 -9.89 0.20
CA GLU A 164 4.29 -10.24 -0.05
C GLU A 164 4.45 -10.97 -1.39
N HIS A 165 3.55 -11.88 -1.73
CA HIS A 165 3.53 -12.54 -3.04
C HIS A 165 3.28 -11.54 -4.16
N PHE A 166 2.31 -10.63 -3.98
CA PHE A 166 2.08 -9.56 -4.95
C PHE A 166 3.32 -8.69 -5.18
N PHE A 167 3.98 -8.23 -4.12
CA PHE A 167 5.19 -7.42 -4.26
C PHE A 167 6.36 -8.20 -4.88
N SER A 168 6.46 -9.50 -4.66
CA SER A 168 7.43 -10.36 -5.33
C SER A 168 7.13 -10.50 -6.82
N ASP A 169 5.86 -10.68 -7.19
CA ASP A 169 5.42 -10.73 -8.57
C ASP A 169 5.66 -9.38 -9.27
N LEU A 170 5.42 -8.26 -8.57
CA LEU A 170 5.65 -6.91 -9.09
C LEU A 170 7.14 -6.66 -9.37
N GLU A 171 8.02 -7.09 -8.47
CA GLU A 171 9.47 -7.00 -8.66
C GLU A 171 9.92 -7.82 -9.88
N GLY A 172 9.36 -9.02 -10.08
CA GLY A 172 9.72 -9.95 -11.14
C GLY A 172 8.93 -9.81 -12.45
N ALA A 173 7.94 -8.91 -12.51
CA ALA A 173 7.07 -8.77 -13.68
C ALA A 173 7.86 -8.30 -14.92
N LYS A 174 7.50 -8.81 -16.10
CA LYS A 174 8.21 -8.51 -17.37
C LYS A 174 8.15 -7.05 -17.75
N SER A 175 7.03 -6.40 -17.45
CA SER A 175 6.81 -4.98 -17.73
C SER A 175 7.38 -4.06 -16.65
N SER A 176 7.89 -4.60 -15.55
CA SER A 176 8.31 -3.82 -14.38
C SER A 176 9.72 -3.26 -14.54
N VAL A 177 9.85 -1.94 -14.53
CA VAL A 177 11.11 -1.19 -14.53
C VAL A 177 11.14 -0.21 -13.37
N PHE A 178 10.21 0.77 -13.36
CA PHE A 178 10.01 1.68 -12.23
C PHE A 178 9.37 0.94 -11.06
N TYR A 179 8.44 0.03 -11.33
CA TYR A 179 7.72 -0.73 -10.30
C TYR A 179 8.53 -1.88 -9.69
N ALA A 180 9.64 -2.33 -10.31
CA ALA A 180 10.48 -3.37 -9.71
C ALA A 180 11.02 -2.98 -8.31
N PRO A 181 11.69 -1.83 -8.13
CA PRO A 181 12.09 -1.41 -6.78
C PRO A 181 10.90 -1.03 -5.86
N VAL A 182 9.72 -0.71 -6.39
CA VAL A 182 8.50 -0.57 -5.58
C VAL A 182 8.10 -1.92 -4.99
N GLY A 183 8.22 -3.01 -5.76
CA GLY A 183 8.06 -4.38 -5.28
C GLY A 183 9.02 -4.71 -4.14
N SER A 184 10.33 -4.41 -4.33
CA SER A 184 11.35 -4.62 -3.28
C SER A 184 11.03 -3.84 -2.00
N ALA A 185 10.64 -2.55 -2.12
CA ALA A 185 10.28 -1.71 -0.98
C ALA A 185 9.03 -2.22 -0.26
N GLY A 186 8.02 -2.64 -1.02
CA GLY A 186 6.80 -3.22 -0.45
C GLY A 186 7.09 -4.48 0.37
N LYS A 187 7.93 -5.39 -0.12
CA LYS A 187 8.34 -6.59 0.64
C LYS A 187 9.06 -6.22 1.93
N ALA A 188 10.07 -5.36 1.84
CA ALA A 188 10.85 -4.95 3.01
C ALA A 188 9.96 -4.25 4.06
N PHE A 189 9.02 -3.40 3.62
CA PHE A 189 8.08 -2.74 4.51
C PHE A 189 7.12 -3.71 5.20
N LEU A 190 6.55 -4.68 4.46
CA LEU A 190 5.67 -5.69 5.05
C LEU A 190 6.39 -6.59 6.07
N GLU A 191 7.68 -6.87 5.86
CA GLU A 191 8.48 -7.61 6.82
C GLU A 191 8.65 -6.81 8.12
N ILE A 192 8.98 -5.51 8.03
CA ILE A 192 9.08 -4.61 9.18
C ILE A 192 7.75 -4.56 9.95
N GLU A 193 6.63 -4.34 9.27
CA GLU A 193 5.30 -4.30 9.91
C GLU A 193 4.94 -5.63 10.60
N ARG A 194 5.24 -6.74 9.95
CA ARG A 194 4.99 -8.08 10.52
C ARG A 194 5.79 -8.30 11.81
N GLU A 195 7.06 -7.91 11.81
CA GLU A 195 7.90 -8.04 13.01
C GLU A 195 7.45 -7.08 14.12
N ALA A 196 7.09 -5.83 13.79
CA ALA A 196 6.55 -4.88 14.75
C ALA A 196 5.29 -5.44 15.44
N PHE A 197 4.31 -5.91 14.67
CA PHE A 197 3.08 -6.50 15.22
C PHE A 197 3.32 -7.79 16.02
N ARG A 198 4.39 -8.53 15.75
CA ARG A 198 4.76 -9.72 16.56
C ARG A 198 5.36 -9.35 17.91
N MET A 199 6.17 -8.29 17.95
CA MET A 199 6.79 -7.85 19.20
C MET A 199 5.77 -7.32 20.20
N ASP A 200 4.72 -6.64 19.72
CA ASP A 200 3.66 -6.11 20.58
C ASP A 200 2.67 -7.18 21.08
N ALA A 201 2.64 -8.34 20.45
CA ALA A 201 1.78 -9.46 20.86
C ALA A 201 2.44 -10.38 21.91
N ALA A 202 3.71 -10.17 22.27
CA ALA A 202 4.50 -10.98 23.20
C ALA A 202 4.52 -10.37 24.61
#